data_74eb962a9527a151f1c233b39ab2a30d
#
_entry.id   74eb962a9527a151f1c233b39ab2a30d
#
_cell.length_a   1.000
_cell.length_b   1.000
_cell.length_c   1.000
_cell.angle_alpha   90.00
_cell.angle_beta   90.00
_cell.angle_gamma   90.00
#
_symmetry.space_group_name_H-M   'P 1'
#
loop_
_entity.id
_entity.type
_entity.pdbx_description
1 polymer ?
#
loop_
_entity_poly.entity_id
_entity_poly.type
_entity_poly.pdbx_seq_one_letter_code
_entity_poly.pdbx_strand_id
1 'polypeptide(L)'
;MAEKVRHSVIERTAQVVSDLFSPIVLPAYMMALALWITPLVVLPEKVRFVTMGIVVVLTAIVPTAVILTLIKMGKASDVSLSSRSERTIPYVVTIACYLATALFLKKIAFPHWLAAFYIGAAAASIIASLITLRWKISAHGSAVGGFAAAMIWLAANGMLLIGSKWWVCGAILICGLVGSARLILKRHTPAQVYAGIALGAIAVTTSLILTNF
;
A
#
# COMPACT_ATOMS: atom_id res chain seq x y z
N MET A 1 14.35 -18.59 -29.89
CA MET A 1 13.56 -19.33 -28.90
C MET A 1 13.93 -18.92 -27.45
N ALA A 2 15.21 -18.90 -27.10
CA ALA A 2 15.71 -18.52 -25.76
C ALA A 2 15.32 -17.06 -25.34
N GLU A 3 15.37 -16.09 -26.23
CA GLU A 3 15.03 -14.69 -25.97
C GLU A 3 13.54 -14.51 -25.66
N LYS A 4 12.65 -15.20 -26.37
CA LYS A 4 11.20 -15.19 -26.14
C LYS A 4 10.82 -15.84 -24.80
N VAL A 5 11.53 -16.90 -24.40
CA VAL A 5 11.37 -17.58 -23.10
C VAL A 5 11.87 -16.65 -21.97
N ARG A 6 13.03 -16.02 -22.14
CA ARG A 6 13.59 -15.06 -21.17
C ARG A 6 12.67 -13.86 -20.96
N HIS A 7 12.09 -13.30 -22.01
CA HIS A 7 11.13 -12.20 -21.92
C HIS A 7 9.88 -12.60 -21.11
N SER A 8 9.35 -13.80 -21.35
CA SER A 8 8.19 -14.31 -20.62
C SER A 8 8.48 -14.55 -19.11
N VAL A 9 9.69 -14.98 -18.75
CA VAL A 9 10.09 -15.20 -17.36
C VAL A 9 10.19 -13.86 -16.62
N ILE A 10 10.83 -12.84 -17.21
CA ILE A 10 10.97 -11.52 -16.63
C ILE A 10 9.59 -10.86 -16.39
N GLU A 11 8.69 -10.97 -17.36
CA GLU A 11 7.33 -10.42 -17.24
C GLU A 11 6.53 -11.15 -16.16
N ARG A 12 6.62 -12.47 -16.05
CA ARG A 12 5.99 -13.26 -14.98
C ARG A 12 6.51 -12.86 -13.60
N THR A 13 7.84 -12.74 -13.45
CA THR A 13 8.44 -12.29 -12.18
C THR A 13 7.97 -10.89 -11.82
N ALA A 14 7.94 -9.97 -12.78
CA ALA A 14 7.44 -8.62 -12.57
C ALA A 14 5.95 -8.62 -12.15
N GLN A 15 5.13 -9.49 -12.74
CA GLN A 15 3.73 -9.64 -12.35
C GLN A 15 3.60 -10.15 -10.91
N VAL A 16 4.33 -11.20 -10.53
CA VAL A 16 4.33 -11.74 -9.16
C VAL A 16 4.75 -10.67 -8.15
N VAL A 17 5.83 -9.92 -8.41
CA VAL A 17 6.26 -8.81 -7.55
C VAL A 17 5.18 -7.74 -7.42
N SER A 18 4.56 -7.38 -8.55
CA SER A 18 3.49 -6.37 -8.56
C SER A 18 2.25 -6.82 -7.77
N ASP A 19 1.90 -8.10 -7.82
CA ASP A 19 0.73 -8.65 -7.14
C ASP A 19 0.98 -8.82 -5.63
N LEU A 20 2.15 -9.33 -5.24
CA LEU A 20 2.56 -9.49 -3.84
C LEU A 20 2.61 -8.14 -3.11
N PHE A 21 3.08 -7.09 -3.76
CA PHE A 21 3.19 -5.76 -3.18
C PHE A 21 2.16 -4.79 -3.76
N SER A 22 0.95 -5.29 -3.96
CA SER A 22 -0.15 -4.45 -4.48
C SER A 22 -0.62 -3.43 -3.43
N PRO A 23 -1.24 -2.31 -3.87
CA PRO A 23 -1.81 -1.30 -2.97
C PRO A 23 -2.84 -1.88 -1.98
N ILE A 24 -3.45 -3.00 -2.33
CA ILE A 24 -4.46 -3.68 -1.50
C ILE A 24 -3.81 -4.45 -0.35
N VAL A 25 -2.64 -5.03 -0.56
CA VAL A 25 -1.98 -5.92 0.41
C VAL A 25 -0.99 -5.17 1.30
N LEU A 26 -0.30 -4.15 0.78
CA LEU A 26 0.72 -3.39 1.51
C LEU A 26 0.26 -2.82 2.87
N PRO A 27 -0.98 -2.28 3.02
CA PRO A 27 -1.44 -1.80 4.32
C PRO A 27 -1.59 -2.92 5.36
N ALA A 28 -1.92 -4.15 4.93
CA ALA A 28 -1.93 -5.31 5.81
C ALA A 28 -0.50 -5.72 6.22
N TYR A 29 0.49 -5.64 5.33
CA TYR A 29 1.89 -5.84 5.68
C TYR A 29 2.38 -4.80 6.69
N MET A 30 2.00 -3.52 6.52
CA MET A 30 2.33 -2.51 7.52
C MET A 30 1.74 -2.83 8.89
N MET A 31 0.50 -3.32 8.96
CA MET A 31 -0.11 -3.76 10.21
C MET A 31 0.65 -4.97 10.80
N ALA A 32 0.99 -5.96 9.99
CA ALA A 32 1.78 -7.09 10.44
C ALA A 32 3.11 -6.63 11.05
N LEU A 33 3.87 -5.81 10.33
CA LEU A 33 5.13 -5.28 10.86
C LEU A 33 4.91 -4.47 12.14
N ALA A 34 3.90 -3.61 12.20
CA ALA A 34 3.56 -2.87 13.40
C ALA A 34 3.34 -3.79 14.61
N LEU A 35 2.60 -4.88 14.45
CA LEU A 35 2.26 -5.79 15.54
C LEU A 35 3.38 -6.71 15.99
N TRP A 36 4.39 -7.00 15.15
CA TRP A 36 5.42 -8.00 15.46
C TRP A 36 6.83 -7.46 15.59
N ILE A 37 7.15 -6.28 15.03
CA ILE A 37 8.51 -5.72 15.09
C ILE A 37 8.59 -4.36 15.79
N THR A 38 7.47 -3.86 16.35
CA THR A 38 7.43 -2.64 17.18
C THR A 38 7.06 -3.00 18.62
N PRO A 39 7.06 -2.04 19.58
CA PRO A 39 6.62 -2.28 20.95
C PRO A 39 5.21 -2.89 21.08
N LEU A 40 4.40 -2.90 20.03
CA LEU A 40 3.10 -3.55 20.02
C LEU A 40 3.18 -5.08 20.15
N VAL A 41 4.35 -5.67 20.02
CA VAL A 41 4.59 -7.11 20.23
C VAL A 41 4.23 -7.57 21.66
N VAL A 42 4.25 -6.66 22.63
CA VAL A 42 3.88 -6.96 24.03
C VAL A 42 2.37 -7.15 24.24
N LEU A 43 1.55 -6.73 23.27
CA LEU A 43 0.11 -6.97 23.34
C LEU A 43 -0.21 -8.47 23.34
N PRO A 44 -1.28 -8.89 24.04
CA PRO A 44 -1.73 -10.28 24.01
C PRO A 44 -1.92 -10.77 22.57
N GLU A 45 -1.52 -12.00 22.30
CA GLU A 45 -1.61 -12.59 20.94
C GLU A 45 -3.01 -12.49 20.36
N LYS A 46 -4.05 -12.76 21.16
CA LYS A 46 -5.44 -12.64 20.74
C LYS A 46 -5.76 -11.24 20.22
N VAL A 47 -5.27 -10.20 20.88
CA VAL A 47 -5.48 -8.80 20.45
C VAL A 47 -4.77 -8.56 19.11
N ARG A 48 -3.52 -9.01 18.98
CA ARG A 48 -2.75 -8.86 17.72
C ARG A 48 -3.43 -9.56 16.55
N PHE A 49 -3.84 -10.83 16.72
CA PHE A 49 -4.48 -11.58 15.64
C PHE A 49 -5.87 -11.05 15.30
N VAL A 50 -6.68 -10.65 16.27
CA VAL A 50 -8.00 -10.04 16.00
C VAL A 50 -7.84 -8.72 15.26
N THR A 51 -6.95 -7.85 15.73
CA THR A 51 -6.69 -6.57 15.06
C THR A 51 -6.17 -6.78 13.62
N MET A 52 -5.22 -7.70 13.44
CA MET A 52 -4.72 -8.06 12.10
C MET A 52 -5.85 -8.55 11.20
N GLY A 53 -6.71 -9.45 11.69
CA GLY A 53 -7.85 -9.98 10.94
C GLY A 53 -8.80 -8.87 10.48
N ILE A 54 -9.18 -7.96 11.38
CA ILE A 54 -10.06 -6.83 11.03
C ILE A 54 -9.41 -5.94 9.97
N VAL A 55 -8.13 -5.63 10.11
CA VAL A 55 -7.41 -4.79 9.14
C VAL A 55 -7.29 -5.48 7.79
N VAL A 56 -7.00 -6.78 7.73
CA VAL A 56 -6.99 -7.56 6.48
C VAL A 56 -8.37 -7.53 5.81
N VAL A 57 -9.44 -7.72 6.59
CA VAL A 57 -10.80 -7.63 6.04
C VAL A 57 -11.04 -6.26 5.42
N LEU A 58 -10.76 -5.19 6.15
CA LEU A 58 -11.01 -3.82 5.67
C LEU A 58 -10.10 -3.44 4.50
N THR A 59 -8.81 -3.74 4.53
CA THR A 59 -7.86 -3.20 3.56
C THR A 59 -7.59 -4.12 2.37
N ALA A 60 -7.83 -5.44 2.51
CA ALA A 60 -7.60 -6.40 1.44
C ALA A 60 -8.89 -7.08 0.95
N ILE A 61 -9.67 -7.68 1.85
CA ILE A 61 -10.83 -8.50 1.44
C ILE A 61 -11.93 -7.62 0.84
N VAL A 62 -12.34 -6.56 1.53
CA VAL A 62 -13.43 -5.68 1.06
C VAL A 62 -13.10 -5.02 -0.29
N PRO A 63 -11.94 -4.35 -0.50
CA PRO A 63 -11.61 -3.78 -1.81
C PRO A 63 -11.52 -4.83 -2.91
N THR A 64 -10.93 -6.00 -2.63
CA THR A 64 -10.85 -7.09 -3.61
C THR A 64 -12.23 -7.61 -4.00
N ALA A 65 -13.13 -7.83 -3.02
CA ALA A 65 -14.49 -8.28 -3.28
C ALA A 65 -15.26 -7.30 -4.17
N VAL A 66 -15.08 -5.99 -3.94
CA VAL A 66 -15.69 -4.95 -4.79
C VAL A 66 -15.13 -5.01 -6.21
N ILE A 67 -13.82 -5.13 -6.39
CA ILE A 67 -13.21 -5.25 -7.73
C ILE A 67 -13.73 -6.50 -8.45
N LEU A 68 -13.77 -7.65 -7.78
CA LEU A 68 -14.29 -8.89 -8.37
C LEU A 68 -15.78 -8.77 -8.75
N THR A 69 -16.56 -8.07 -7.93
CA THR A 69 -17.96 -7.79 -8.24
C THR A 69 -18.10 -6.90 -9.48
N LEU A 70 -17.27 -5.85 -9.59
CA LEU A 70 -17.26 -4.97 -10.78
C LEU A 70 -16.88 -5.75 -12.05
N ILE A 71 -15.93 -6.68 -11.95
CA ILE A 71 -15.55 -7.56 -13.09
C ILE A 71 -16.75 -8.44 -13.49
N LYS A 72 -17.42 -9.10 -12.52
CA LYS A 72 -18.60 -9.92 -12.79
C LYS A 72 -19.74 -9.13 -13.41
N MET A 73 -19.87 -7.85 -13.07
CA MET A 73 -20.88 -6.95 -13.65
C MET A 73 -20.48 -6.36 -15.01
N GLY A 74 -19.30 -6.71 -15.55
CA GLY A 74 -18.77 -6.15 -16.80
C GLY A 74 -18.36 -4.66 -16.70
N LYS A 75 -18.24 -4.12 -15.48
CA LYS A 75 -17.84 -2.72 -15.22
C LYS A 75 -16.33 -2.54 -15.03
N ALA A 76 -15.57 -3.63 -14.95
CA ALA A 76 -14.12 -3.63 -14.93
C ALA A 76 -13.61 -4.79 -15.80
N SER A 77 -12.52 -4.55 -16.51
CA SER A 77 -11.94 -5.52 -17.46
C SER A 77 -11.04 -6.54 -16.79
N ASP A 78 -10.30 -6.11 -15.79
CA ASP A 78 -9.34 -6.94 -15.05
C ASP A 78 -9.11 -6.42 -13.62
N VAL A 79 -8.46 -7.25 -12.79
CA VAL A 79 -8.11 -6.89 -11.40
C VAL A 79 -7.12 -5.72 -11.33
N SER A 80 -6.32 -5.52 -12.38
CA SER A 80 -5.34 -4.43 -12.45
C SER A 80 -5.97 -3.08 -12.77
N LEU A 81 -7.28 -3.05 -13.13
CA LEU A 81 -8.05 -1.86 -13.49
C LEU A 81 -7.31 -1.04 -14.56
N SER A 82 -7.11 -1.66 -15.71
CA SER A 82 -6.27 -1.11 -16.78
C SER A 82 -6.79 0.22 -17.32
N SER A 83 -8.11 0.39 -17.42
CA SER A 83 -8.77 1.64 -17.80
C SER A 83 -8.88 2.62 -16.63
N ARG A 84 -8.80 3.93 -16.91
CA ARG A 84 -8.95 4.97 -15.87
C ARG A 84 -10.37 5.02 -15.31
N SER A 85 -11.37 4.85 -16.13
CA SER A 85 -12.79 4.89 -15.75
C SER A 85 -13.16 3.79 -14.75
N GLU A 86 -12.47 2.66 -14.78
CA GLU A 86 -12.71 1.52 -13.90
C GLU A 86 -12.19 1.76 -12.46
N ARG A 87 -11.36 2.79 -12.22
CA ARG A 87 -10.67 3.02 -10.95
C ARG A 87 -11.46 3.83 -9.94
N THR A 88 -12.47 4.56 -10.36
CA THR A 88 -13.19 5.50 -9.47
C THR A 88 -13.82 4.78 -8.29
N ILE A 89 -14.62 3.74 -8.52
CA ILE A 89 -15.29 2.98 -7.44
C ILE A 89 -14.25 2.30 -6.53
N PRO A 90 -13.25 1.54 -7.04
CA PRO A 90 -12.18 0.99 -6.22
C PRO A 90 -11.45 2.02 -5.35
N TYR A 91 -11.14 3.22 -5.88
CA TYR A 91 -10.52 4.27 -5.08
C TYR A 91 -11.42 4.73 -3.93
N VAL A 92 -12.70 5.01 -4.21
CA VAL A 92 -13.66 5.44 -3.16
C VAL A 92 -13.76 4.39 -2.06
N VAL A 93 -13.89 3.12 -2.42
CA VAL A 93 -13.96 2.01 -1.45
C VAL A 93 -12.65 1.90 -0.65
N THR A 94 -11.50 1.97 -1.31
CA THR A 94 -10.20 1.89 -0.64
C THR A 94 -10.01 3.05 0.35
N ILE A 95 -10.38 4.27 -0.02
CA ILE A 95 -10.34 5.44 0.85
C ILE A 95 -11.23 5.22 2.07
N ALA A 96 -12.48 4.79 1.87
CA ALA A 96 -13.42 4.52 2.96
C ALA A 96 -12.87 3.43 3.90
N CYS A 97 -12.29 2.35 3.36
CA CYS A 97 -11.67 1.27 4.14
C CYS A 97 -10.46 1.77 4.95
N TYR A 98 -9.61 2.62 4.40
CA TYR A 98 -8.48 3.18 5.14
C TYR A 98 -8.92 4.11 6.27
N LEU A 99 -9.91 4.96 6.02
CA LEU A 99 -10.49 5.82 7.07
C LEU A 99 -11.20 4.99 8.15
N ALA A 100 -11.95 3.94 7.76
CA ALA A 100 -12.57 3.02 8.71
C ALA A 100 -11.51 2.30 9.57
N THR A 101 -10.38 1.88 8.97
CA THR A 101 -9.26 1.28 9.70
C THR A 101 -8.65 2.28 10.68
N ALA A 102 -8.42 3.52 10.29
CA ALA A 102 -7.89 4.56 11.17
C ALA A 102 -8.84 4.84 12.35
N LEU A 103 -10.15 4.93 12.09
CA LEU A 103 -11.16 5.13 13.13
C LEU A 103 -11.24 3.93 14.09
N PHE A 104 -11.20 2.72 13.56
CA PHE A 104 -11.14 1.49 14.35
C PHE A 104 -9.94 1.50 15.29
N LEU A 105 -8.73 1.78 14.78
CA LEU A 105 -7.51 1.82 15.59
C LEU A 105 -7.57 2.89 16.68
N LYS A 106 -8.12 4.08 16.38
CA LYS A 106 -8.36 5.11 17.39
C LYS A 106 -9.34 4.66 18.47
N LYS A 107 -10.43 3.98 18.08
CA LYS A 107 -11.46 3.49 19.02
C LYS A 107 -10.92 2.47 20.01
N ILE A 108 -9.97 1.62 19.58
CA ILE A 108 -9.32 0.61 20.45
C ILE A 108 -8.04 1.12 21.11
N ALA A 109 -7.82 2.43 21.11
CA ALA A 109 -6.68 3.12 21.73
C ALA A 109 -5.30 2.60 21.26
N PHE A 110 -5.17 2.21 20.01
CA PHE A 110 -3.88 1.91 19.40
C PHE A 110 -3.07 3.20 19.20
N PRO A 111 -1.72 3.11 19.10
CA PRO A 111 -0.88 4.28 18.94
C PRO A 111 -1.31 5.17 17.77
N HIS A 112 -1.30 6.48 17.98
CA HIS A 112 -1.77 7.46 16.99
C HIS A 112 -1.03 7.36 15.65
N TRP A 113 0.27 7.07 15.66
CA TRP A 113 1.06 6.92 14.44
C TRP A 113 0.51 5.83 13.50
N LEU A 114 -0.06 4.75 14.07
CA LEU A 114 -0.59 3.67 13.24
C LEU A 114 -1.90 4.09 12.55
N ALA A 115 -2.78 4.82 13.24
CA ALA A 115 -3.94 5.44 12.61
C ALA A 115 -3.51 6.50 11.57
N ALA A 116 -2.47 7.28 11.87
CA ALA A 116 -1.91 8.27 10.96
C ALA A 116 -1.40 7.66 9.65
N PHE A 117 -0.77 6.49 9.70
CA PHE A 117 -0.39 5.76 8.48
C PHE A 117 -1.58 5.55 7.56
N TYR A 118 -2.71 5.06 8.08
CA TYR A 118 -3.92 4.83 7.26
C TYR A 118 -4.58 6.13 6.80
N ILE A 119 -4.52 7.20 7.59
CA ILE A 119 -4.98 8.54 7.17
C ILE A 119 -4.11 9.04 6.02
N GLY A 120 -2.79 8.93 6.13
CA GLY A 120 -1.85 9.28 5.05
C GLY A 120 -2.07 8.46 3.77
N ALA A 121 -2.34 7.16 3.91
CA ALA A 121 -2.67 6.30 2.78
C ALA A 121 -4.01 6.69 2.13
N ALA A 122 -5.02 7.08 2.92
CA ALA A 122 -6.28 7.60 2.41
C ALA A 122 -6.07 8.93 1.66
N ALA A 123 -5.30 9.86 2.23
CA ALA A 123 -4.96 11.13 1.59
C ALA A 123 -4.22 10.92 0.26
N ALA A 124 -3.22 10.02 0.23
CA ALA A 124 -2.53 9.65 -1.00
C ALA A 124 -3.50 9.07 -2.05
N SER A 125 -4.46 8.24 -1.61
CA SER A 125 -5.46 7.64 -2.50
C SER A 125 -6.44 8.68 -3.05
N ILE A 126 -6.85 9.66 -2.24
CA ILE A 126 -7.69 10.79 -2.68
C ILE A 126 -6.94 11.59 -3.75
N ILE A 127 -5.72 12.01 -3.47
CA ILE A 127 -4.91 12.81 -4.42
C ILE A 127 -4.62 12.01 -5.68
N ALA A 128 -4.26 10.72 -5.56
CA ALA A 128 -4.04 9.84 -6.70
C ALA A 128 -5.29 9.68 -7.56
N SER A 129 -6.49 9.60 -6.95
CA SER A 129 -7.75 9.51 -7.68
C SER A 129 -8.03 10.77 -8.49
N LEU A 130 -7.81 11.96 -7.91
CA LEU A 130 -7.96 13.25 -8.58
C LEU A 130 -6.96 13.42 -9.73
N ILE A 131 -5.70 13.06 -9.50
CA ILE A 131 -4.66 13.10 -10.56
C ILE A 131 -5.05 12.14 -11.70
N THR A 132 -5.58 10.94 -11.38
CA THR A 132 -5.93 9.92 -12.36
C THR A 132 -7.02 10.39 -13.33
N LEU A 133 -7.82 11.38 -12.98
CA LEU A 133 -8.80 11.97 -13.91
C LEU A 133 -8.14 12.55 -15.18
N ARG A 134 -6.92 13.07 -15.05
CA ARG A 134 -6.17 13.69 -16.16
C ARG A 134 -4.91 12.93 -16.54
N TRP A 135 -4.21 12.34 -15.58
CA TRP A 135 -2.93 11.70 -15.78
C TRP A 135 -2.80 10.40 -14.97
N LYS A 136 -2.39 9.30 -15.63
CA LYS A 136 -2.37 7.95 -15.04
C LYS A 136 -1.23 7.80 -14.02
N ILE A 137 -1.39 8.24 -12.78
CA ILE A 137 -0.41 8.02 -11.71
C ILE A 137 -0.36 6.54 -11.26
N SER A 138 0.78 6.08 -10.73
CA SER A 138 0.97 4.71 -10.26
C SER A 138 0.48 4.53 -8.82
N ALA A 139 -0.65 3.84 -8.64
CA ALA A 139 -1.13 3.45 -7.32
C ALA A 139 -0.16 2.52 -6.58
N HIS A 140 0.51 1.60 -7.29
CA HIS A 140 1.57 0.75 -6.73
C HIS A 140 2.76 1.59 -6.25
N GLY A 141 3.19 2.58 -7.04
CA GLY A 141 4.23 3.53 -6.64
C GLY A 141 3.83 4.25 -5.35
N SER A 142 2.59 4.76 -5.28
CA SER A 142 2.11 5.47 -4.08
C SER A 142 2.09 4.56 -2.84
N ALA A 143 1.64 3.32 -2.98
CA ALA A 143 1.60 2.39 -1.87
C ALA A 143 2.99 2.04 -1.34
N VAL A 144 3.95 1.69 -2.22
CA VAL A 144 5.32 1.36 -1.78
C VAL A 144 6.09 2.58 -1.28
N GLY A 145 5.84 3.78 -1.84
CA GLY A 145 6.42 5.03 -1.35
C GLY A 145 5.95 5.36 0.06
N GLY A 146 4.64 5.24 0.32
CA GLY A 146 4.06 5.43 1.65
C GLY A 146 4.55 4.39 2.67
N PHE A 147 4.65 3.13 2.25
CA PHE A 147 5.20 2.05 3.07
C PHE A 147 6.68 2.30 3.43
N ALA A 148 7.52 2.65 2.47
CA ALA A 148 8.93 2.95 2.71
C ALA A 148 9.10 4.16 3.64
N ALA A 149 8.31 5.21 3.45
CA ALA A 149 8.32 6.39 4.32
C ALA A 149 7.93 6.05 5.76
N ALA A 150 6.91 5.21 5.97
CA ALA A 150 6.52 4.74 7.30
C ALA A 150 7.63 3.92 7.96
N MET A 151 8.31 3.04 7.24
CA MET A 151 9.43 2.25 7.77
C MET A 151 10.63 3.12 8.15
N ILE A 152 10.94 4.14 7.34
CA ILE A 152 11.98 5.12 7.66
C ILE A 152 11.60 5.92 8.91
N TRP A 153 10.33 6.36 9.01
CA TRP A 153 9.84 7.09 10.16
C TRP A 153 9.90 6.25 11.45
N LEU A 154 9.48 4.98 11.41
CA LEU A 154 9.57 4.05 12.54
C LEU A 154 11.03 3.86 13.00
N ALA A 155 11.95 3.70 12.05
CA ALA A 155 13.38 3.57 12.35
C ALA A 155 13.95 4.83 12.98
N ALA A 156 13.63 6.01 12.45
CA ALA A 156 14.10 7.30 12.94
C ALA A 156 13.59 7.62 14.35
N ASN A 157 12.41 7.12 14.72
CA ASN A 157 11.82 7.29 16.05
C ASN A 157 12.13 6.12 17.02
N GLY A 158 13.04 5.22 16.66
CA GLY A 158 13.44 4.11 17.53
C GLY A 158 12.34 3.08 17.80
N MET A 159 11.34 3.02 16.94
CA MET A 159 10.18 2.14 17.10
C MET A 159 10.41 0.70 16.62
N LEU A 160 11.50 0.43 15.91
CA LEU A 160 11.85 -0.92 15.45
C LEU A 160 12.73 -1.61 16.48
N LEU A 161 12.25 -2.72 17.04
CA LEU A 161 12.91 -3.44 18.15
C LEU A 161 14.23 -4.08 17.74
N ILE A 162 14.31 -4.65 16.53
CA ILE A 162 15.48 -5.37 16.04
C ILE A 162 15.74 -5.01 14.57
N GLY A 163 17.00 -4.78 14.23
CA GLY A 163 17.42 -4.73 12.83
C GLY A 163 16.83 -3.57 12.01
N SER A 164 16.64 -2.40 12.62
CA SER A 164 16.03 -1.22 11.95
C SER A 164 16.62 -0.93 10.57
N LYS A 165 17.93 -1.06 10.40
CA LYS A 165 18.63 -0.88 9.12
C LYS A 165 18.11 -1.84 8.04
N TRP A 166 17.94 -3.12 8.40
CA TRP A 166 17.51 -4.16 7.45
C TRP A 166 16.06 -3.97 7.02
N TRP A 167 15.19 -3.56 7.94
CA TRP A 167 13.79 -3.26 7.63
C TRP A 167 13.67 -2.07 6.68
N VAL A 168 14.43 -1.00 6.90
CA VAL A 168 14.47 0.16 6.01
C VAL A 168 15.05 -0.22 4.64
N CYS A 169 16.18 -0.94 4.62
CA CYS A 169 16.76 -1.41 3.35
C CYS A 169 15.78 -2.29 2.58
N GLY A 170 15.08 -3.20 3.27
CA GLY A 170 14.06 -4.05 2.67
C GLY A 170 12.90 -3.24 2.08
N ALA A 171 12.41 -2.23 2.79
CA ALA A 171 11.34 -1.36 2.30
C ALA A 171 11.76 -0.56 1.06
N ILE A 172 12.99 -0.03 1.04
CA ILE A 172 13.55 0.69 -0.12
C ILE A 172 13.73 -0.28 -1.30
N LEU A 173 14.23 -1.49 -1.06
CA LEU A 173 14.37 -2.53 -2.09
C LEU A 173 13.02 -2.90 -2.70
N ILE A 174 11.99 -3.12 -1.87
CA ILE A 174 10.62 -3.39 -2.33
C ILE A 174 10.12 -2.23 -3.20
N CYS A 175 10.36 -0.99 -2.78
CA CYS A 175 9.97 0.19 -3.55
C CYS A 175 10.62 0.19 -4.94
N GLY A 176 11.91 -0.11 -5.04
CA GLY A 176 12.64 -0.24 -6.31
C GLY A 176 12.14 -1.40 -7.17
N LEU A 177 11.93 -2.57 -6.56
CA LEU A 177 11.44 -3.78 -7.26
C LEU A 177 10.04 -3.56 -7.86
N VAL A 178 9.11 -3.00 -7.08
CA VAL A 178 7.76 -2.71 -7.57
C VAL A 178 7.79 -1.62 -8.64
N GLY A 179 8.56 -0.55 -8.44
CA GLY A 179 8.75 0.47 -9.47
C GLY A 179 9.23 -0.12 -10.79
N SER A 180 10.28 -0.95 -10.75
CA SER A 180 10.82 -1.66 -11.91
C SER A 180 9.80 -2.62 -12.54
N ALA A 181 9.06 -3.35 -11.73
CA ALA A 181 8.00 -4.26 -12.21
C ALA A 181 6.93 -3.50 -13.01
N ARG A 182 6.51 -2.32 -12.54
CA ARG A 182 5.51 -1.51 -13.27
C ARG A 182 6.02 -0.99 -14.62
N LEU A 183 7.33 -0.76 -14.75
CA LEU A 183 7.98 -0.37 -16.00
C LEU A 183 8.12 -1.57 -16.96
N ILE A 184 8.60 -2.71 -16.46
CA ILE A 184 8.74 -3.95 -17.24
C ILE A 184 7.38 -4.37 -17.83
N LEU A 185 6.32 -4.33 -17.02
CA LEU A 185 4.96 -4.64 -17.44
C LEU A 185 4.32 -3.57 -18.35
N LYS A 186 5.04 -2.49 -18.67
CA LYS A 186 4.56 -1.37 -19.51
C LYS A 186 3.23 -0.77 -19.04
N ARG A 187 2.94 -0.88 -17.73
CA ARG A 187 1.70 -0.37 -17.13
C ARG A 187 1.76 1.13 -16.86
N HIS A 188 2.97 1.68 -16.66
CA HIS A 188 3.25 3.08 -16.36
C HIS A 188 4.55 3.56 -16.99
N THR A 189 4.67 4.88 -17.19
CA THR A 189 5.94 5.53 -17.54
C THR A 189 6.77 5.77 -16.26
N PRO A 190 8.11 6.02 -16.39
CA PRO A 190 8.95 6.37 -15.23
C PRO A 190 8.39 7.56 -14.43
N ALA A 191 7.94 8.62 -15.10
CA ALA A 191 7.35 9.78 -14.44
C ALA A 191 6.12 9.43 -13.61
N GLN A 192 5.25 8.52 -14.09
CA GLN A 192 4.05 8.07 -13.36
C GLN A 192 4.40 7.24 -12.14
N VAL A 193 5.47 6.44 -12.19
CA VAL A 193 5.96 5.63 -11.07
C VAL A 193 6.59 6.53 -10.02
N TYR A 194 7.53 7.40 -10.39
CA TYR A 194 8.20 8.28 -9.44
C TYR A 194 7.25 9.29 -8.78
N ALA A 195 6.32 9.86 -9.55
CA ALA A 195 5.29 10.73 -8.98
C ALA A 195 4.40 9.96 -7.98
N GLY A 196 4.06 8.70 -8.28
CA GLY A 196 3.35 7.86 -7.33
C GLY A 196 4.15 7.65 -6.04
N ILE A 197 5.42 7.24 -6.13
CA ILE A 197 6.30 7.03 -4.97
C ILE A 197 6.39 8.31 -4.13
N ALA A 198 6.64 9.45 -4.76
CA ALA A 198 6.71 10.74 -4.07
C ALA A 198 5.39 11.10 -3.37
N LEU A 199 4.26 10.92 -4.05
CA LEU A 199 2.93 11.18 -3.47
C LEU A 199 2.70 10.36 -2.22
N GLY A 200 2.92 9.04 -2.28
CA GLY A 200 2.73 8.16 -1.13
C GLY A 200 3.67 8.51 0.02
N ALA A 201 4.95 8.75 -0.27
CA ALA A 201 5.95 9.12 0.73
C ALA A 201 5.57 10.44 1.42
N ILE A 202 5.25 11.48 0.66
CA ILE A 202 4.89 12.80 1.21
C ILE A 202 3.62 12.69 2.06
N ALA A 203 2.54 12.09 1.54
CA ALA A 203 1.26 12.02 2.24
C ALA A 203 1.36 11.25 3.57
N VAL A 204 2.04 10.10 3.57
CA VAL A 204 2.23 9.29 4.79
C VAL A 204 3.15 10.00 5.77
N THR A 205 4.29 10.55 5.34
CA THR A 205 5.21 11.29 6.23
C THR A 205 4.51 12.48 6.86
N THR A 206 3.79 13.29 6.07
CA THR A 206 3.03 14.44 6.58
C THR A 206 2.02 14.01 7.64
N SER A 207 1.26 12.95 7.37
CA SER A 207 0.28 12.45 8.34
C SER A 207 0.95 11.95 9.63
N LEU A 208 2.08 11.25 9.55
CA LEU A 208 2.85 10.78 10.69
C LEU A 208 3.43 11.92 11.54
N ILE A 209 3.91 12.98 10.89
CA ILE A 209 4.45 14.16 11.59
C ILE A 209 3.33 14.93 12.31
N LEU A 210 2.20 15.18 11.62
CA LEU A 210 1.09 15.96 12.16
C LEU A 210 0.37 15.28 13.35
N THR A 211 0.51 13.98 13.51
CA THR A 211 -0.12 13.24 14.61
C THR A 211 0.82 13.01 15.80
N ASN A 212 2.07 13.43 15.72
CA ASN A 212 3.04 13.39 16.83
C ASN A 212 2.93 14.62 17.77
N PHE A 213 2.05 15.54 17.47
CA PHE A 213 1.67 16.67 18.32
C PHE A 213 0.24 16.46 18.82
#